data_d5fb57ada67cfdf59ae5913487fcbb5a
#
_entry.id   d5fb57ada67cfdf59ae5913487fcbb5a
#
_cell.length_a   1.000
_cell.length_b   1.000
_cell.length_c   1.000
_cell.angle_alpha   90.00
_cell.angle_beta   90.00
_cell.angle_gamma   90.00
#
_symmetry.space_group_name_H-M   'P 1'
#
loop_
_entity.id
_entity.type
_entity.pdbx_description
1 polymer ?
#
loop_
_entity_poly.entity_id
_entity_poly.type
_entity_poly.pdbx_seq_one_letter_code
_entity_poly.pdbx_strand_id
1 'polypeptide(L)'
;LYIQGVQLAGFSLDYTYRFYDDGTVKIDNQASPQGKLPELLPRIGFTTSVMNSFDNITWYGRGPEENYPDRKTGYPVGVWTKSVADMYEPYLLPQDHALRTDIRYVKLLDDAGSGVQISMNEHFNFNAYQFSTDNLTKSQYTYQLQPQADCYTLNLDYNTTGVGCTSIYVLDEYRVKPAPYNRTITIKPIAGSTK
;
A
#
# COMPACT_ATOMS: atom_id res chain seq x y z
N LEU A 1 -3.64 6.67 -16.58
CA LEU A 1 -4.91 6.01 -16.85
C LEU A 1 -6.03 7.06 -16.78
N TYR A 2 -6.60 7.43 -17.92
CA TYR A 2 -7.78 8.31 -17.93
C TYR A 2 -9.02 7.48 -17.68
N ILE A 3 -9.69 7.68 -16.56
CA ILE A 3 -11.06 7.22 -16.39
C ILE A 3 -11.95 8.31 -16.98
N GLN A 4 -12.48 8.07 -18.16
CA GLN A 4 -13.39 8.96 -18.86
C GLN A 4 -14.79 8.82 -18.24
N GLY A 5 -15.14 9.71 -17.33
CA GLY A 5 -16.53 10.01 -16.98
C GLY A 5 -17.02 11.23 -17.79
N VAL A 6 -18.32 11.54 -17.71
CA VAL A 6 -18.95 12.67 -18.40
C VAL A 6 -18.34 14.05 -18.02
N GLN A 7 -17.53 14.12 -16.97
CA GLN A 7 -16.63 15.22 -16.64
C GLN A 7 -15.22 14.66 -16.55
N LEU A 8 -14.32 15.14 -17.40
CA LEU A 8 -12.89 14.80 -17.37
C LEU A 8 -12.28 15.21 -16.01
N ALA A 9 -12.17 14.24 -15.12
CA ALA A 9 -11.54 14.43 -13.81
C ALA A 9 -10.65 13.21 -13.51
N GLY A 10 -9.47 13.45 -12.96
CA GLY A 10 -8.49 12.40 -12.67
C GLY A 10 -7.15 12.98 -12.28
N PHE A 11 -6.10 12.18 -12.45
CA PHE A 11 -4.72 12.63 -12.29
C PHE A 11 -3.94 12.43 -13.59
N SER A 12 -3.16 13.43 -13.96
CA SER A 12 -2.04 13.25 -14.90
C SER A 12 -0.89 12.64 -14.12
N LEU A 13 -0.32 11.53 -14.62
CA LEU A 13 0.74 10.78 -13.96
C LEU A 13 1.96 10.71 -14.87
N ASP A 14 3.09 11.22 -14.39
CA ASP A 14 4.37 11.11 -15.05
C ASP A 14 5.29 10.20 -14.24
N TYR A 15 5.76 9.12 -14.85
CA TYR A 15 6.67 8.17 -14.23
C TYR A 15 8.03 8.18 -14.93
N THR A 16 9.10 8.32 -14.13
CA THR A 16 10.48 8.15 -14.59
C THR A 16 11.13 6.99 -13.88
N TYR A 17 11.54 5.96 -14.64
CA TYR A 17 12.24 4.79 -14.12
C TYR A 17 13.74 4.97 -14.34
N ARG A 18 14.55 4.76 -13.29
CA ARG A 18 16.01 4.71 -13.35
C ARG A 18 16.50 3.37 -12.82
N PHE A 19 17.31 2.70 -13.62
CA PHE A 19 17.93 1.42 -13.29
C PHE A 19 19.41 1.66 -13.02
N TYR A 20 19.93 1.06 -11.96
CA TYR A 20 21.31 1.19 -11.52
C TYR A 20 22.05 -0.16 -11.60
N ASP A 21 23.38 -0.12 -11.71
CA ASP A 21 24.22 -1.30 -11.89
C ASP A 21 24.17 -2.27 -10.68
N ASP A 22 23.82 -1.77 -9.50
CA ASP A 22 23.62 -2.58 -8.28
C ASP A 22 22.22 -3.25 -8.24
N GLY A 23 21.45 -3.17 -9.31
CA GLY A 23 20.08 -3.67 -9.40
C GLY A 23 19.03 -2.78 -8.74
N THR A 24 19.42 -1.65 -8.15
CA THR A 24 18.46 -0.67 -7.60
C THR A 24 17.59 -0.10 -8.72
N VAL A 25 16.30 0.00 -8.47
CA VAL A 25 15.35 0.70 -9.33
C VAL A 25 14.77 1.88 -8.57
N LYS A 26 14.79 3.07 -9.17
CA LYS A 26 14.05 4.23 -8.66
C LYS A 26 12.92 4.60 -9.61
N ILE A 27 11.76 4.87 -9.03
CA ILE A 27 10.54 5.26 -9.75
C ILE A 27 10.14 6.64 -9.20
N ASP A 28 10.38 7.69 -9.98
CA ASP A 28 9.85 9.01 -9.66
C ASP A 28 8.44 9.11 -10.23
N ASN A 29 7.49 9.44 -9.40
CA ASN A 29 6.09 9.65 -9.75
C ASN A 29 5.69 11.08 -9.45
N GLN A 30 5.26 11.81 -10.48
CA GLN A 30 4.62 13.11 -10.36
C GLN A 30 3.15 12.96 -10.74
N ALA A 31 2.26 13.26 -9.80
CA ALA A 31 0.83 13.18 -9.98
C ALA A 31 0.22 14.58 -9.85
N SER A 32 -0.51 15.03 -10.86
CA SER A 32 -1.17 16.34 -10.88
C SER A 32 -2.67 16.19 -11.06
N PRO A 33 -3.51 16.75 -10.16
CA PRO A 33 -4.95 16.65 -10.26
C PRO A 33 -5.47 17.42 -11.48
N GLN A 34 -6.49 16.88 -12.14
CA GLN A 34 -7.12 17.43 -13.33
C GLN A 34 -8.64 17.43 -13.18
N GLY A 35 -9.28 18.53 -13.56
CA GLY A 35 -10.75 18.65 -13.52
C GLY A 35 -11.32 18.72 -12.09
N LYS A 36 -12.61 18.44 -11.95
CA LYS A 36 -13.31 18.46 -10.64
C LYS A 36 -13.25 17.09 -10.00
N LEU A 37 -12.30 16.90 -9.08
CA LEU A 37 -12.15 15.71 -8.28
C LEU A 37 -13.08 15.70 -7.06
N PRO A 38 -13.35 14.53 -6.44
CA PRO A 38 -14.05 14.45 -5.16
C PRO A 38 -13.25 15.20 -4.07
N GLU A 39 -13.93 15.64 -3.01
CA GLU A 39 -13.30 16.40 -1.91
C GLU A 39 -12.26 15.62 -1.14
N LEU A 40 -12.37 14.28 -1.14
CA LEU A 40 -11.39 13.39 -0.52
C LEU A 40 -11.13 12.17 -1.40
N LEU A 41 -9.92 11.63 -1.27
CA LEU A 41 -9.49 10.38 -1.88
C LEU A 41 -9.35 9.32 -0.78
N PRO A 42 -9.80 8.09 -0.97
CA PRO A 42 -9.56 7.00 -0.02
C PRO A 42 -8.07 6.78 0.21
N ARG A 43 -7.30 6.78 -0.88
CA ARG A 43 -5.85 6.64 -0.91
C ARG A 43 -5.27 7.26 -2.17
N ILE A 44 -3.96 7.52 -2.14
CA ILE A 44 -3.15 7.81 -3.32
C ILE A 44 -1.82 7.09 -3.16
N GLY A 45 -1.42 6.32 -4.17
CA GLY A 45 -0.23 5.49 -4.09
C GLY A 45 -0.01 4.64 -5.32
N PHE A 46 0.77 3.59 -5.15
CA PHE A 46 1.16 2.62 -6.17
C PHE A 46 0.68 1.23 -5.77
N THR A 47 -0.04 0.55 -6.65
CA THR A 47 -0.52 -0.83 -6.44
C THR A 47 0.23 -1.76 -7.38
N THR A 48 0.66 -2.91 -6.87
CA THR A 48 1.32 -3.95 -7.67
C THR A 48 0.95 -5.34 -7.16
N SER A 49 1.28 -6.35 -7.95
CA SER A 49 1.21 -7.76 -7.56
C SER A 49 2.62 -8.28 -7.27
N VAL A 50 2.74 -9.08 -6.24
CA VAL A 50 4.00 -9.72 -5.83
C VAL A 50 3.78 -11.23 -5.78
N MET A 51 4.75 -12.01 -6.25
CA MET A 51 4.69 -13.47 -6.20
C MET A 51 4.63 -13.99 -4.77
N ASN A 52 3.82 -15.01 -4.53
CA ASN A 52 3.63 -15.61 -3.20
C ASN A 52 4.93 -16.17 -2.58
N SER A 53 5.98 -16.42 -3.38
CA SER A 53 7.30 -16.83 -2.88
C SER A 53 8.00 -15.76 -2.04
N PHE A 54 7.58 -14.49 -2.09
CA PHE A 54 8.11 -13.38 -1.29
C PHE A 54 7.14 -13.00 -0.16
N ASP A 55 6.60 -13.99 0.54
CA ASP A 55 5.57 -13.84 1.56
C ASP A 55 6.11 -13.37 2.93
N ASN A 56 7.40 -13.39 3.17
CA ASN A 56 7.99 -12.90 4.40
C ASN A 56 8.15 -11.38 4.36
N ILE A 57 7.18 -10.67 4.94
CA ILE A 57 7.13 -9.21 4.92
C ILE A 57 7.69 -8.65 6.21
N THR A 58 8.82 -7.93 6.11
CA THR A 58 9.42 -7.20 7.23
C THR A 58 9.34 -5.70 6.99
N TRP A 59 8.84 -4.92 7.95
CA TRP A 59 8.77 -3.47 7.81
C TRP A 59 9.30 -2.72 9.03
N TYR A 60 9.79 -1.51 8.79
CA TYR A 60 10.11 -0.53 9.84
C TYR A 60 9.08 0.59 9.78
N GLY A 61 8.20 0.60 10.75
CA GLY A 61 7.07 1.50 10.85
C GLY A 61 6.17 1.15 12.02
N ARG A 62 4.91 1.62 12.00
CA ARG A 62 3.96 1.25 13.05
C ARG A 62 3.46 -0.17 12.87
N GLY A 63 3.20 -0.82 14.00
CA GLY A 63 2.75 -2.21 14.04
C GLY A 63 2.66 -2.76 15.46
N PRO A 64 2.57 -4.11 15.61
CA PRO A 64 2.53 -5.10 14.52
C PRO A 64 1.17 -5.19 13.80
N GLU A 65 0.09 -4.73 14.45
CA GLU A 65 -1.24 -4.89 13.90
C GLU A 65 -1.64 -3.74 12.98
N GLU A 66 -2.75 -3.90 12.28
CA GLU A 66 -3.38 -2.91 11.43
C GLU A 66 -3.57 -1.58 12.15
N ASN A 67 -3.19 -0.50 11.49
CA ASN A 67 -3.36 0.85 12.01
C ASN A 67 -3.59 1.85 10.88
N TYR A 68 -4.27 2.95 11.16
CA TYR A 68 -4.68 3.96 10.20
C TYR A 68 -4.26 5.36 10.66
N PRO A 69 -4.20 6.38 9.80
CA PRO A 69 -3.78 7.74 10.18
C PRO A 69 -4.49 8.30 11.41
N ASP A 70 -5.77 8.00 11.58
CA ASP A 70 -6.61 8.41 12.71
C ASP A 70 -6.70 7.36 13.84
N ARG A 71 -6.03 6.21 13.69
CA ARG A 71 -6.02 5.08 14.64
C ARG A 71 -4.62 4.47 14.75
N LYS A 72 -3.64 5.25 15.18
CA LYS A 72 -2.24 4.82 15.24
C LYS A 72 -1.52 5.05 16.58
N THR A 73 -2.12 5.75 17.52
CA THR A 73 -1.47 6.11 18.79
C THR A 73 -1.06 4.90 19.62
N GLY A 74 -1.86 3.82 19.59
CA GLY A 74 -1.58 2.58 20.32
C GLY A 74 -0.55 1.66 19.65
N TYR A 75 -0.04 2.03 18.46
CA TYR A 75 0.85 1.18 17.67
C TYR A 75 2.27 1.77 17.62
N PRO A 76 3.24 1.18 18.34
CA PRO A 76 4.60 1.71 18.39
C PRO A 76 5.31 1.55 17.05
N VAL A 77 6.30 2.43 16.81
CA VAL A 77 7.22 2.28 15.69
C VAL A 77 8.28 1.24 16.06
N GLY A 78 8.47 0.25 15.21
CA GLY A 78 9.40 -0.85 15.41
C GLY A 78 9.70 -1.58 14.11
N VAL A 79 10.49 -2.64 14.20
CA VAL A 79 10.71 -3.59 13.10
C VAL A 79 9.85 -4.82 13.37
N TRP A 80 8.99 -5.14 12.42
CA TRP A 80 7.99 -6.18 12.53
C TRP A 80 8.09 -7.13 11.33
N THR A 81 7.68 -8.36 11.52
CA THR A 81 7.63 -9.36 10.44
C THR A 81 6.36 -10.17 10.54
N LYS A 82 5.64 -10.32 9.42
CA LYS A 82 4.46 -11.19 9.26
C LYS A 82 4.44 -11.77 7.84
N SER A 83 3.75 -12.90 7.68
CA SER A 83 3.32 -13.35 6.36
C SER A 83 2.11 -12.53 5.87
N VAL A 84 1.82 -12.56 4.57
CA VAL A 84 0.61 -11.91 4.02
C VAL A 84 -0.64 -12.52 4.66
N ALA A 85 -0.66 -13.81 4.90
CA ALA A 85 -1.77 -14.50 5.55
C ALA A 85 -2.00 -14.00 6.99
N ASP A 86 -0.92 -13.77 7.76
CA ASP A 86 -0.99 -13.26 9.13
C ASP A 86 -1.36 -11.78 9.21
N MET A 87 -1.36 -11.08 8.09
CA MET A 87 -1.82 -9.69 8.01
C MET A 87 -3.33 -9.57 7.74
N TYR A 88 -4.00 -10.69 7.45
CA TYR A 88 -5.43 -10.69 7.15
C TYR A 88 -6.26 -10.28 8.36
N GLU A 89 -7.18 -9.33 8.16
CA GLU A 89 -8.18 -8.91 9.14
C GLU A 89 -9.57 -9.42 8.70
N PRO A 90 -10.18 -10.35 9.46
CA PRO A 90 -11.43 -11.00 9.06
C PRO A 90 -12.65 -10.10 9.34
N TYR A 91 -12.74 -8.96 8.70
CA TYR A 91 -13.91 -8.10 8.78
C TYR A 91 -15.18 -8.82 8.31
N LEU A 92 -16.28 -8.59 9.01
CA LEU A 92 -17.57 -9.20 8.68
C LEU A 92 -18.01 -8.89 7.24
N LEU A 93 -17.83 -7.63 6.84
CA LEU A 93 -17.98 -7.19 5.45
C LEU A 93 -16.56 -7.10 4.84
N PRO A 94 -16.25 -7.90 3.80
CA PRO A 94 -14.97 -7.80 3.10
C PRO A 94 -14.67 -6.36 2.66
N GLN A 95 -13.48 -5.90 2.97
CA GLN A 95 -13.04 -4.55 2.68
C GLN A 95 -11.51 -4.46 2.66
N ASP A 96 -10.97 -3.31 2.29
CA ASP A 96 -9.55 -3.03 2.41
C ASP A 96 -9.11 -3.15 3.88
N HIS A 97 -7.94 -3.76 4.10
CA HIS A 97 -7.45 -4.10 5.44
C HIS A 97 -5.92 -4.15 5.47
N ALA A 98 -5.38 -4.53 6.62
CA ALA A 98 -3.95 -4.76 6.83
C ALA A 98 -3.07 -3.51 6.68
N LEU A 99 -3.62 -2.29 6.76
CA LEU A 99 -2.81 -1.08 6.62
C LEU A 99 -1.79 -0.95 7.75
N ARG A 100 -0.57 -0.58 7.40
CA ARG A 100 0.52 -0.19 8.32
C ARG A 100 0.97 1.21 7.94
N THR A 101 1.13 2.10 8.93
CA THR A 101 1.43 3.52 8.69
C THR A 101 2.82 3.91 9.16
N ASP A 102 3.25 5.11 8.76
CA ASP A 102 4.55 5.70 9.12
C ASP A 102 5.72 4.77 8.75
N ILE A 103 5.71 4.20 7.55
CA ILE A 103 6.69 3.23 7.06
C ILE A 103 7.94 3.93 6.55
N ARG A 104 9.11 3.42 6.94
CA ARG A 104 10.41 3.86 6.44
C ARG A 104 10.92 2.94 5.33
N TYR A 105 10.71 1.63 5.52
CA TYR A 105 10.95 0.62 4.50
C TYR A 105 10.06 -0.61 4.72
N VAL A 106 9.84 -1.34 3.66
CA VAL A 106 9.29 -2.69 3.67
C VAL A 106 10.22 -3.61 2.88
N LYS A 107 10.47 -4.82 3.41
CA LYS A 107 11.20 -5.88 2.74
C LYS A 107 10.23 -7.00 2.39
N LEU A 108 10.36 -7.53 1.20
CA LEU A 108 9.60 -8.67 0.69
C LEU A 108 10.64 -9.76 0.41
N LEU A 109 10.62 -10.81 1.21
CA LEU A 109 11.68 -11.83 1.22
C LEU A 109 11.11 -13.21 0.96
N ASP A 110 11.89 -14.04 0.28
CA ASP A 110 11.66 -15.48 0.18
C ASP A 110 12.21 -16.23 1.42
N ASP A 111 12.05 -17.55 1.44
CA ASP A 111 12.54 -18.40 2.53
C ASP A 111 14.07 -18.43 2.64
N ALA A 112 14.80 -18.07 1.59
CA ALA A 112 16.26 -17.95 1.59
C ALA A 112 16.74 -16.56 2.06
N GLY A 113 15.80 -15.62 2.30
CA GLY A 113 16.09 -14.25 2.65
C GLY A 113 16.48 -13.37 1.46
N SER A 114 16.28 -13.87 0.22
CA SER A 114 16.43 -13.06 -0.99
C SER A 114 15.15 -12.28 -1.26
N GLY A 115 15.26 -11.14 -1.91
CA GLY A 115 14.10 -10.34 -2.25
C GLY A 115 14.42 -8.89 -2.52
N VAL A 116 13.56 -8.01 -2.05
CA VAL A 116 13.71 -6.57 -2.27
C VAL A 116 13.39 -5.77 -1.00
N GLN A 117 14.05 -4.64 -0.85
CA GLN A 117 13.66 -3.59 0.09
C GLN A 117 13.07 -2.42 -0.68
N ILE A 118 11.91 -1.98 -0.27
CA ILE A 118 11.21 -0.82 -0.82
C ILE A 118 11.22 0.30 0.21
N SER A 119 11.56 1.50 -0.21
CA SER A 119 11.50 2.72 0.59
C SER A 119 11.04 3.90 -0.27
N MET A 120 10.62 4.98 0.36
CA MET A 120 10.27 6.22 -0.34
C MET A 120 11.07 7.40 0.22
N ASN A 121 11.03 8.53 -0.49
CA ASN A 121 11.65 9.78 -0.06
C ASN A 121 10.96 10.42 1.17
N GLU A 122 9.76 9.96 1.49
CA GLU A 122 9.00 10.32 2.70
C GLU A 122 8.42 9.06 3.35
N HIS A 123 7.89 9.16 4.57
CA HIS A 123 7.12 8.07 5.17
C HIS A 123 5.90 7.77 4.31
N PHE A 124 5.55 6.51 4.23
CA PHE A 124 4.44 6.02 3.44
C PHE A 124 3.60 5.02 4.25
N ASN A 125 2.52 4.55 3.68
CA ASN A 125 1.73 3.47 4.24
C ASN A 125 1.78 2.27 3.30
N PHE A 126 1.60 1.06 3.82
CA PHE A 126 1.43 -0.10 2.97
C PHE A 126 0.39 -1.06 3.54
N ASN A 127 -0.20 -1.84 2.66
CA ASN A 127 -0.87 -3.08 3.02
C ASN A 127 -0.58 -4.17 1.99
N ALA A 128 -0.73 -5.42 2.43
CA ALA A 128 -0.61 -6.59 1.59
C ALA A 128 -1.74 -7.58 1.93
N TYR A 129 -2.36 -8.15 0.90
CA TYR A 129 -3.43 -9.13 1.09
C TYR A 129 -3.54 -10.08 -0.10
N GLN A 130 -4.00 -11.30 0.17
CA GLN A 130 -4.07 -12.38 -0.81
C GLN A 130 -5.11 -12.17 -1.92
N PHE A 131 -5.99 -11.19 -1.78
CA PHE A 131 -7.12 -10.95 -2.68
C PHE A 131 -6.79 -9.86 -3.69
N SER A 132 -7.49 -9.85 -4.83
CA SER A 132 -7.48 -8.66 -5.69
C SER A 132 -8.42 -7.59 -5.12
N THR A 133 -8.14 -6.33 -5.41
CA THR A 133 -9.02 -5.20 -5.04
C THR A 133 -10.43 -5.38 -5.61
N ASP A 134 -10.54 -5.94 -6.83
CA ASP A 134 -11.83 -6.23 -7.46
C ASP A 134 -12.62 -7.31 -6.70
N ASN A 135 -11.95 -8.37 -6.24
CA ASN A 135 -12.59 -9.40 -5.43
C ASN A 135 -13.07 -8.84 -4.08
N LEU A 136 -12.24 -8.05 -3.37
CA LEU A 136 -12.66 -7.38 -2.13
C LEU A 136 -13.87 -6.47 -2.34
N THR A 137 -13.89 -5.69 -3.41
CA THR A 137 -14.97 -4.74 -3.71
C THR A 137 -16.29 -5.44 -4.04
N LYS A 138 -16.25 -6.59 -4.72
CA LYS A 138 -17.44 -7.34 -5.15
C LYS A 138 -17.98 -8.29 -4.09
N SER A 139 -17.15 -8.71 -3.13
CA SER A 139 -17.55 -9.67 -2.10
C SER A 139 -18.38 -9.00 -1.01
N GLN A 140 -19.56 -9.59 -0.74
CA GLN A 140 -20.44 -9.17 0.35
C GLN A 140 -20.24 -10.01 1.62
N TYR A 141 -19.61 -11.18 1.47
CA TYR A 141 -19.36 -12.13 2.55
C TYR A 141 -17.98 -12.74 2.42
N THR A 142 -17.39 -13.11 3.55
CA THR A 142 -16.02 -13.68 3.61
C THR A 142 -15.86 -14.96 2.78
N TYR A 143 -16.89 -15.79 2.66
CA TYR A 143 -16.83 -17.01 1.83
C TYR A 143 -16.74 -16.73 0.32
N GLN A 144 -16.95 -15.50 -0.13
CA GLN A 144 -16.80 -15.09 -1.53
C GLN A 144 -15.38 -14.62 -1.85
N LEU A 145 -14.56 -14.44 -0.82
CA LEU A 145 -13.16 -14.06 -1.01
C LEU A 145 -12.39 -15.22 -1.63
N GLN A 146 -11.65 -14.91 -2.70
CA GLN A 146 -10.85 -15.88 -3.45
C GLN A 146 -9.40 -15.39 -3.47
N PRO A 147 -8.50 -16.04 -2.72
CA PRO A 147 -7.09 -15.74 -2.79
C PRO A 147 -6.55 -15.90 -4.21
N GLN A 148 -5.66 -15.04 -4.61
CA GLN A 148 -4.95 -15.15 -5.89
C GLN A 148 -3.98 -16.34 -5.83
N ALA A 149 -3.91 -17.13 -6.92
CA ALA A 149 -3.16 -18.39 -6.92
C ALA A 149 -1.65 -18.20 -6.76
N ASP A 150 -1.07 -17.23 -7.48
CA ASP A 150 0.38 -17.11 -7.63
C ASP A 150 0.97 -15.82 -7.05
N CYS A 151 0.13 -14.90 -6.63
CA CYS A 151 0.53 -13.57 -6.16
C CYS A 151 -0.38 -13.03 -5.07
N TYR A 152 0.07 -11.98 -4.44
CA TYR A 152 -0.73 -11.15 -3.55
C TYR A 152 -0.72 -9.69 -4.02
N THR A 153 -1.69 -8.91 -3.59
CA THR A 153 -1.75 -7.47 -3.84
C THR A 153 -0.92 -6.73 -2.80
N LEU A 154 -0.04 -5.87 -3.26
CA LEU A 154 0.73 -4.93 -2.44
C LEU A 154 0.36 -3.49 -2.81
N ASN A 155 -0.10 -2.72 -1.84
CA ASN A 155 -0.30 -1.29 -1.98
C ASN A 155 0.80 -0.54 -1.23
N LEU A 156 1.37 0.47 -1.87
CA LEU A 156 2.39 1.38 -1.37
C LEU A 156 1.81 2.80 -1.46
N ASP A 157 1.18 3.25 -0.38
CA ASP A 157 0.42 4.48 -0.40
C ASP A 157 1.25 5.67 0.04
N TYR A 158 1.25 6.72 -0.74
CA TYR A 158 1.82 8.01 -0.36
C TYR A 158 1.04 8.60 0.82
N ASN A 159 -0.31 8.51 0.73
CA ASN A 159 -1.22 8.89 1.79
C ASN A 159 -2.49 8.02 1.72
N THR A 160 -3.09 7.78 2.88
CA THR A 160 -4.36 7.07 3.06
C THR A 160 -5.26 7.89 3.98
N THR A 161 -6.51 8.05 3.62
CA THR A 161 -7.52 8.68 4.49
C THR A 161 -7.78 7.79 5.71
N GLY A 162 -8.02 8.39 6.85
CA GLY A 162 -8.42 7.69 8.06
C GLY A 162 -9.76 6.96 7.90
N VAL A 163 -10.06 6.07 8.82
CA VAL A 163 -11.29 5.24 8.76
C VAL A 163 -12.49 5.89 9.46
N GLY A 164 -12.26 6.87 10.33
CA GLY A 164 -13.34 7.46 11.14
C GLY A 164 -13.98 6.44 12.08
N CYS A 165 -15.25 6.61 12.34
CA CYS A 165 -16.10 5.61 12.99
C CYS A 165 -17.51 5.62 12.39
N THR A 166 -18.33 4.65 12.78
CA THR A 166 -19.66 4.41 12.18
C THR A 166 -20.59 5.62 12.20
N SER A 167 -20.46 6.49 13.19
CA SER A 167 -21.33 7.67 13.39
C SER A 167 -20.63 9.00 13.22
N ILE A 168 -19.32 9.01 13.05
CA ILE A 168 -18.51 10.23 12.92
C ILE A 168 -17.65 10.10 11.66
N TYR A 169 -17.79 11.05 10.75
CA TYR A 169 -16.94 11.14 9.57
C TYR A 169 -15.48 11.38 9.98
N VAL A 170 -14.56 10.96 9.08
CA VAL A 170 -13.13 11.22 9.23
C VAL A 170 -12.89 12.72 9.40
N LEU A 171 -12.14 13.09 10.43
CA LEU A 171 -11.74 14.48 10.66
C LEU A 171 -10.90 15.01 9.52
N ASP A 172 -10.98 16.30 9.25
CA ASP A 172 -10.32 16.95 8.11
C ASP A 172 -8.80 16.73 8.07
N GLU A 173 -8.16 16.66 9.22
CA GLU A 173 -6.73 16.41 9.35
C GLU A 173 -6.28 15.02 8.88
N TYR A 174 -7.21 14.05 8.83
CA TYR A 174 -6.96 12.68 8.35
C TYR A 174 -7.52 12.39 6.97
N ARG A 175 -7.97 13.42 6.25
CA ARG A 175 -8.50 13.32 4.88
C ARG A 175 -7.40 13.58 3.86
N VAL A 176 -7.27 12.67 2.90
CA VAL A 176 -6.42 12.89 1.73
C VAL A 176 -7.19 13.74 0.72
N LYS A 177 -6.73 14.96 0.51
CA LYS A 177 -7.34 15.88 -0.48
C LYS A 177 -6.62 15.73 -1.83
N PRO A 178 -7.32 15.89 -2.97
CA PRO A 178 -6.68 15.96 -4.27
C PRO A 178 -5.68 17.12 -4.32
N ALA A 179 -4.39 16.77 -4.45
CA ALA A 179 -3.29 17.73 -4.51
C ALA A 179 -2.20 17.17 -5.47
N PRO A 180 -1.27 17.99 -5.94
CA PRO A 180 -0.07 17.48 -6.60
C PRO A 180 0.76 16.63 -5.64
N TYR A 181 1.25 15.49 -6.13
CA TYR A 181 2.16 14.59 -5.39
C TYR A 181 3.45 14.40 -6.17
N ASN A 182 4.56 14.38 -5.45
CA ASN A 182 5.87 14.03 -5.98
C ASN A 182 6.53 13.03 -5.04
N ARG A 183 6.67 11.79 -5.51
CA ARG A 183 7.22 10.69 -4.70
C ARG A 183 8.24 9.90 -5.50
N THR A 184 9.29 9.50 -4.80
CA THR A 184 10.30 8.58 -5.32
C THR A 184 10.24 7.27 -4.56
N ILE A 185 9.92 6.19 -5.25
CA ILE A 185 9.98 4.82 -4.74
C ILE A 185 11.38 4.29 -5.09
N THR A 186 12.07 3.74 -4.11
CA THR A 186 13.37 3.08 -4.30
C THR A 186 13.22 1.60 -3.97
N ILE A 187 13.54 0.74 -4.92
CA ILE A 187 13.52 -0.73 -4.80
C ILE A 187 14.96 -1.21 -4.88
N LYS A 188 15.46 -1.82 -3.79
CA LYS A 188 16.81 -2.38 -3.71
C LYS A 188 16.76 -3.90 -3.60
N PRO A 189 17.53 -4.65 -4.42
CA PRO A 189 17.64 -6.09 -4.26
C PRO A 189 18.32 -6.45 -2.94
N ILE A 190 17.90 -7.56 -2.36
CA ILE A 190 18.53 -8.21 -1.19
C ILE A 190 18.96 -9.59 -1.63
N ALA A 191 20.25 -9.89 -1.49
CA ALA A 191 20.76 -11.23 -1.68
C ALA A 191 20.52 -12.06 -0.41
N GLY A 192 19.96 -13.25 -0.57
CA GLY A 192 19.82 -14.22 0.51
C GLY A 192 21.16 -14.79 0.95
N SER A 193 21.17 -15.39 2.12
CA SER A 193 22.34 -16.16 2.58
C SER A 193 22.43 -17.43 1.75
N THR A 194 23.50 -17.57 0.98
CA THR A 194 23.87 -18.88 0.40
C THR A 194 24.15 -19.82 1.57
N LYS A 195 23.31 -20.85 1.76
CA LYS A 195 23.56 -21.94 2.70
C LYS A 195 24.65 -22.86 2.16
#